data_31c68fe0f8d72c6a987192e321a0ae94
#
_entry.id   31c68fe0f8d72c6a987192e321a0ae94
#
_cell.length_a   1.000
_cell.length_b   1.000
_cell.length_c   1.000
_cell.angle_alpha   90.00
_cell.angle_beta   90.00
_cell.angle_gamma   90.00
#
_symmetry.space_group_name_H-M   'P 1'
#
loop_
_entity.id
_entity.type
_entity.pdbx_description
1 polymer ?
#
loop_
_entity_poly.entity_id
_entity_poly.type
_entity_poly.pdbx_seq_one_letter_code
_entity_poly.pdbx_strand_id
1 'polypeptide(L)'
;MSNSKLKIVECPRDAMQGIKTFIPTNEKVRYIQSLLGCGFDTLDFGSFVSPKAIPQMVDTAEVLAKLDLSKTNSKLLSIVANVRGAEDAVSHPEVDYLGFPFSISENFQMRNTHKTIAQSVETLQEIFNLADAANKEVVTYISMGFGNPYGDPWDVDIVGEWTEKLAKMGAKILSLSDTVGSSDPETISYLFANLIPKYPNIEFGAHLHTTPTKWHEKVAAAYESGCRRFDGAIQGFGGCPMAKDDFTGNMPTEKMLS
;
A
#
# COMPACT_ATOMS: atom_id res chain seq x y z
N MET A 1 -8.05 -3.43 -25.09
CA MET A 1 -7.79 -2.73 -23.83
C MET A 1 -8.82 -3.22 -22.82
N SER A 2 -8.42 -3.85 -21.73
CA SER A 2 -9.36 -4.26 -20.66
C SER A 2 -10.03 -3.01 -20.10
N ASN A 3 -11.35 -3.01 -20.11
CA ASN A 3 -12.17 -1.90 -19.59
C ASN A 3 -12.30 -2.03 -18.05
N SER A 4 -11.17 -2.32 -17.37
CA SER A 4 -11.13 -2.45 -15.91
C SER A 4 -11.41 -1.07 -15.29
N LYS A 5 -12.35 -1.06 -14.33
CA LYS A 5 -12.73 0.14 -13.58
C LYS A 5 -11.51 0.70 -12.83
N LEU A 6 -11.33 2.01 -12.88
CA LEU A 6 -10.33 2.71 -12.07
C LEU A 6 -10.67 2.54 -10.58
N LYS A 7 -9.69 2.15 -9.79
CA LYS A 7 -9.77 2.01 -8.34
C LYS A 7 -8.85 3.02 -7.68
N ILE A 8 -9.38 3.82 -6.80
CA ILE A 8 -8.62 4.72 -5.94
C ILE A 8 -8.63 4.16 -4.53
N VAL A 9 -7.44 3.99 -3.98
CA VAL A 9 -7.20 3.63 -2.59
C VAL A 9 -6.81 4.91 -1.85
N GLU A 10 -7.70 5.39 -1.00
CA GLU A 10 -7.38 6.52 -0.12
C GLU A 10 -6.68 6.02 1.13
N CYS A 11 -5.56 6.64 1.50
CA CYS A 11 -4.63 6.16 2.53
C CYS A 11 -4.56 7.07 3.77
N PRO A 12 -5.67 7.28 4.53
CA PRO A 12 -5.66 8.09 5.75
C PRO A 12 -4.70 7.54 6.81
N ARG A 13 -4.50 6.21 6.88
CA ARG A 13 -3.53 5.60 7.78
C ARG A 13 -2.11 6.10 7.48
N ASP A 14 -1.71 6.07 6.21
CA ASP A 14 -0.37 6.51 5.80
C ASP A 14 -0.18 8.01 6.03
N ALA A 15 -1.20 8.81 5.73
CA ALA A 15 -1.21 10.24 6.01
C ALA A 15 -0.99 10.56 7.49
N MET A 16 -1.55 9.76 8.40
CA MET A 16 -1.52 10.01 9.84
C MET A 16 -0.34 9.37 10.58
N GLN A 17 0.17 8.22 10.10
CA GLN A 17 1.10 7.39 10.89
C GLN A 17 2.38 8.10 11.35
N GLY A 18 2.87 9.08 10.59
CA GLY A 18 4.08 9.85 10.91
C GLY A 18 3.84 11.05 11.84
N ILE A 19 2.60 11.39 12.17
CA ILE A 19 2.27 12.53 13.01
C ILE A 19 2.64 12.21 14.46
N LYS A 20 3.51 13.05 15.04
CA LYS A 20 4.06 12.83 16.41
C LYS A 20 3.01 13.01 17.49
N THR A 21 2.12 14.00 17.35
CA THR A 21 1.02 14.22 18.28
C THR A 21 -0.06 13.18 18.03
N PHE A 22 -0.43 12.43 19.07
CA PHE A 22 -1.48 11.42 18.94
C PHE A 22 -2.81 12.08 18.56
N ILE A 23 -3.38 11.66 17.46
CA ILE A 23 -4.69 12.09 17.01
C ILE A 23 -5.74 11.33 17.82
N PRO A 24 -6.65 12.02 18.52
CA PRO A 24 -7.69 11.35 19.30
C PRO A 24 -8.54 10.40 18.44
N THR A 25 -8.89 9.23 18.97
CA THR A 25 -9.66 8.19 18.27
C THR A 25 -10.92 8.75 17.59
N ASN A 26 -11.68 9.61 18.27
CA ASN A 26 -12.90 10.19 17.69
C ASN A 26 -12.62 11.11 16.49
N GLU A 27 -11.45 11.75 16.42
CA GLU A 27 -11.05 12.55 15.26
C GLU A 27 -10.69 11.65 14.07
N LYS A 28 -10.01 10.53 14.33
CA LYS A 28 -9.75 9.51 13.30
C LYS A 28 -11.06 8.93 12.77
N VAL A 29 -11.99 8.57 13.65
CA VAL A 29 -13.32 8.08 13.26
C VAL A 29 -14.05 9.09 12.39
N ARG A 30 -14.09 10.37 12.81
CA ARG A 30 -14.73 11.43 12.03
C ARG A 30 -14.12 11.60 10.65
N TYR A 31 -12.80 11.59 10.55
CA TYR A 31 -12.09 11.71 9.28
C TYR A 31 -12.35 10.52 8.36
N ILE A 32 -12.14 9.30 8.85
CA ILE A 32 -12.35 8.08 8.07
C ILE A 32 -13.84 7.95 7.65
N GLN A 33 -14.78 8.27 8.54
CA GLN A 33 -16.20 8.26 8.22
C GLN A 33 -16.55 9.23 7.08
N SER A 34 -15.90 10.39 7.04
CA SER A 34 -16.07 11.34 5.94
C SER A 34 -15.56 10.79 4.61
N LEU A 35 -14.41 10.10 4.63
CA LEU A 35 -13.82 9.45 3.46
C LEU A 35 -14.68 8.28 2.95
N LEU A 36 -15.32 7.51 3.84
CA LEU A 36 -16.25 6.45 3.46
C LEU A 36 -17.46 6.98 2.66
N GLY A 37 -17.82 8.23 2.88
CA GLY A 37 -18.86 8.92 2.11
C GLY A 37 -18.45 9.40 0.72
N CYS A 38 -17.14 9.39 0.40
CA CYS A 38 -16.62 9.87 -0.87
C CYS A 38 -16.66 8.83 -2.00
N GLY A 39 -16.87 7.55 -1.69
CA GLY A 39 -17.00 6.48 -2.69
C GLY A 39 -15.68 5.98 -3.27
N PHE A 40 -14.57 6.08 -2.54
CA PHE A 40 -13.32 5.43 -2.88
C PHE A 40 -13.50 3.91 -2.98
N ASP A 41 -12.72 3.23 -3.83
CA ASP A 41 -12.75 1.77 -3.93
C ASP A 41 -12.31 1.12 -2.62
N THR A 42 -11.22 1.61 -2.07
CA THR A 42 -10.61 1.07 -0.84
C THR A 42 -10.14 2.20 0.07
N LEU A 43 -10.27 2.02 1.38
CA LEU A 43 -9.61 2.85 2.39
C LEU A 43 -8.54 2.05 3.13
N ASP A 44 -7.30 2.52 3.10
CA ASP A 44 -6.23 2.10 4.01
C ASP A 44 -6.43 2.86 5.34
N PHE A 45 -7.30 2.28 6.19
CA PHE A 45 -7.85 2.98 7.34
C PHE A 45 -7.02 2.85 8.62
N GLY A 46 -6.17 1.81 8.72
CA GLY A 46 -5.50 1.50 9.96
C GLY A 46 -4.41 0.44 9.85
N SER A 47 -3.88 0.01 10.98
CA SER A 47 -2.78 -0.93 11.01
C SER A 47 -2.80 -1.78 12.29
N PHE A 48 -2.58 -3.10 12.14
CA PHE A 48 -2.38 -4.04 13.23
C PHE A 48 -0.90 -4.38 13.44
N VAL A 49 -0.04 -3.39 13.24
CA VAL A 49 1.39 -3.50 13.57
C VAL A 49 1.62 -3.19 15.06
N SER A 50 2.85 -3.49 15.54
CA SER A 50 3.21 -3.18 16.92
C SER A 50 3.00 -1.70 17.28
N PRO A 51 2.27 -1.38 18.37
CA PRO A 51 2.13 0.00 18.86
C PRO A 51 3.46 0.69 19.18
N LYS A 52 4.52 -0.08 19.43
CA LYS A 52 5.87 0.47 19.61
C LYS A 52 6.45 1.00 18.30
N ALA A 53 6.11 0.37 17.18
CA ALA A 53 6.57 0.78 15.86
C ALA A 53 5.74 1.97 15.33
N ILE A 54 4.41 1.89 15.45
CA ILE A 54 3.50 2.95 14.98
C ILE A 54 2.50 3.30 16.09
N PRO A 55 2.89 4.14 17.06
CA PRO A 55 2.03 4.52 18.18
C PRO A 55 0.71 5.17 17.76
N GLN A 56 0.71 5.87 16.61
CA GLN A 56 -0.46 6.56 16.08
C GLN A 56 -1.61 5.59 15.73
N MET A 57 -1.32 4.32 15.46
CA MET A 57 -2.31 3.31 15.03
C MET A 57 -2.71 2.33 16.15
N VAL A 58 -2.36 2.60 17.40
CA VAL A 58 -2.65 1.72 18.53
C VAL A 58 -4.15 1.46 18.74
N ASP A 59 -4.99 2.38 18.30
CA ASP A 59 -6.44 2.39 18.45
C ASP A 59 -7.21 1.92 17.19
N THR A 60 -6.53 1.27 16.25
CA THR A 60 -7.13 0.82 14.97
C THR A 60 -8.43 0.02 15.17
N ALA A 61 -8.44 -0.95 16.11
CA ALA A 61 -9.63 -1.75 16.40
C ALA A 61 -10.77 -0.91 17.01
N GLU A 62 -10.44 0.07 17.87
CA GLU A 62 -11.43 0.98 18.46
C GLU A 62 -12.01 1.93 17.41
N VAL A 63 -11.18 2.42 16.48
CA VAL A 63 -11.64 3.21 15.34
C VAL A 63 -12.61 2.39 14.50
N LEU A 64 -12.21 1.18 14.11
CA LEU A 64 -13.04 0.29 13.29
C LEU A 64 -14.42 0.04 13.93
N ALA A 65 -14.45 -0.26 15.22
CA ALA A 65 -15.69 -0.55 15.95
C ALA A 65 -16.67 0.63 16.00
N LYS A 66 -16.21 1.85 15.70
CA LYS A 66 -17.03 3.08 15.73
C LYS A 66 -17.45 3.55 14.33
N LEU A 67 -16.99 2.92 13.26
CA LEU A 67 -17.34 3.29 11.89
C LEU A 67 -18.75 2.78 11.53
N ASP A 68 -19.56 3.63 10.91
CA ASP A 68 -20.80 3.21 10.25
C ASP A 68 -20.51 2.81 8.80
N LEU A 69 -20.48 1.51 8.54
CA LEU A 69 -20.22 0.94 7.23
C LEU A 69 -21.48 0.67 6.41
N SER A 70 -22.66 0.96 6.96
CA SER A 70 -23.96 0.61 6.36
C SER A 70 -24.25 1.36 5.05
N LYS A 71 -23.55 2.47 4.78
CA LYS A 71 -23.81 3.37 3.64
C LYS A 71 -22.64 3.46 2.66
N THR A 72 -21.65 2.60 2.80
CA THR A 72 -20.47 2.61 1.91
C THR A 72 -20.33 1.28 1.18
N ASN A 73 -19.70 1.34 0.00
CA ASN A 73 -19.21 0.17 -0.73
C ASN A 73 -17.68 0.11 -0.73
N SER A 74 -17.03 1.05 -0.04
CA SER A 74 -15.57 1.06 0.07
C SER A 74 -15.08 -0.14 0.85
N LYS A 75 -14.05 -0.79 0.35
CA LYS A 75 -13.34 -1.87 1.03
C LYS A 75 -12.40 -1.32 2.08
N LEU A 76 -12.24 -2.03 3.18
CA LEU A 76 -11.30 -1.64 4.23
C LEU A 76 -10.00 -2.44 4.11
N LEU A 77 -8.89 -1.72 4.06
CA LEU A 77 -7.55 -2.27 4.09
C LEU A 77 -6.86 -1.90 5.41
N SER A 78 -6.21 -2.86 6.04
CA SER A 78 -5.34 -2.61 7.19
C SER A 78 -3.93 -3.17 6.96
N ILE A 79 -2.91 -2.40 7.37
CA ILE A 79 -1.53 -2.86 7.25
C ILE A 79 -1.19 -3.86 8.36
N VAL A 80 -0.50 -4.93 7.95
CA VAL A 80 0.06 -5.96 8.84
C VAL A 80 1.53 -6.19 8.48
N ALA A 81 2.39 -6.46 9.47
CA ALA A 81 3.83 -6.69 9.24
C ALA A 81 4.30 -8.08 9.73
N ASN A 82 3.41 -8.86 10.31
CA ASN A 82 3.70 -10.21 10.83
C ASN A 82 2.41 -11.02 10.98
N VAL A 83 2.57 -12.31 11.29
CA VAL A 83 1.47 -13.27 11.45
C VAL A 83 0.49 -12.84 12.52
N ARG A 84 0.97 -12.40 13.69
CA ARG A 84 0.10 -11.94 14.79
C ARG A 84 -0.80 -10.76 14.35
N GLY A 85 -0.22 -9.76 13.67
CA GLY A 85 -1.02 -8.64 13.15
C GLY A 85 -2.04 -9.09 12.09
N ALA A 86 -1.70 -10.12 11.31
CA ALA A 86 -2.63 -10.72 10.37
C ALA A 86 -3.77 -11.48 11.09
N GLU A 87 -3.46 -12.25 12.14
CA GLU A 87 -4.46 -12.91 13.00
C GLU A 87 -5.42 -11.88 13.61
N ASP A 88 -4.89 -10.77 14.14
CA ASP A 88 -5.70 -9.67 14.65
C ASP A 88 -6.61 -9.10 13.54
N ALA A 89 -6.05 -8.78 12.37
CA ALA A 89 -6.79 -8.20 11.25
C ALA A 89 -7.91 -9.13 10.74
N VAL A 90 -7.65 -10.43 10.58
CA VAL A 90 -8.65 -11.37 10.06
C VAL A 90 -9.78 -11.65 11.06
N SER A 91 -9.57 -11.36 12.35
CA SER A 91 -10.62 -11.48 13.38
C SER A 91 -11.72 -10.43 13.22
N HIS A 92 -11.49 -9.37 12.45
CA HIS A 92 -12.45 -8.32 12.15
C HIS A 92 -13.14 -8.59 10.80
N PRO A 93 -14.43 -8.94 10.78
CA PRO A 93 -15.14 -9.25 9.53
C PRO A 93 -15.20 -8.07 8.55
N GLU A 94 -15.11 -6.84 9.05
CA GLU A 94 -15.18 -5.59 8.28
C GLU A 94 -13.91 -5.31 7.46
N VAL A 95 -12.77 -5.92 7.81
CA VAL A 95 -11.52 -5.79 7.06
C VAL A 95 -11.59 -6.68 5.82
N ASP A 96 -11.45 -6.11 4.64
CA ASP A 96 -11.46 -6.84 3.37
C ASP A 96 -10.04 -7.23 2.92
N TYR A 97 -9.09 -6.32 3.12
CA TYR A 97 -7.71 -6.47 2.64
C TYR A 97 -6.69 -6.37 3.77
N LEU A 98 -5.70 -7.24 3.70
CA LEU A 98 -4.47 -7.13 4.50
C LEU A 98 -3.37 -6.54 3.63
N GLY A 99 -2.85 -5.36 3.99
CA GLY A 99 -1.71 -4.76 3.30
C GLY A 99 -0.39 -5.25 3.91
N PHE A 100 0.47 -5.86 3.12
CA PHE A 100 1.77 -6.33 3.60
C PHE A 100 2.93 -5.62 2.88
N PRO A 101 3.79 -4.86 3.60
CA PRO A 101 4.95 -4.19 3.04
C PRO A 101 6.10 -5.18 2.86
N PHE A 102 6.20 -5.78 1.68
CA PHE A 102 7.31 -6.60 1.26
C PHE A 102 8.35 -5.75 0.54
N SER A 103 9.63 -5.89 0.83
CA SER A 103 10.68 -5.15 0.14
C SER A 103 11.59 -6.04 -0.68
N ILE A 104 12.01 -5.53 -1.84
CA ILE A 104 13.07 -6.14 -2.67
C ILE A 104 14.48 -5.62 -2.31
N SER A 105 14.59 -4.67 -1.38
CA SER A 105 15.85 -4.21 -0.78
C SER A 105 16.04 -4.88 0.58
N GLU A 106 17.12 -5.64 0.75
CA GLU A 106 17.42 -6.33 2.01
C GLU A 106 17.64 -5.33 3.16
N ASN A 107 18.34 -4.24 2.88
CA ASN A 107 18.58 -3.18 3.86
C ASN A 107 17.28 -2.52 4.32
N PHE A 108 16.37 -2.23 3.39
CA PHE A 108 15.08 -1.66 3.76
C PHE A 108 14.20 -2.66 4.51
N GLN A 109 14.16 -3.91 4.06
CA GLN A 109 13.38 -4.97 4.71
C GLN A 109 13.81 -5.13 6.17
N MET A 110 15.11 -5.19 6.42
CA MET A 110 15.68 -5.30 7.77
C MET A 110 15.35 -4.06 8.63
N ARG A 111 15.43 -2.86 8.07
CA ARG A 111 15.10 -1.61 8.79
C ARG A 111 13.61 -1.47 9.11
N ASN A 112 12.75 -1.89 8.18
CA ASN A 112 11.31 -1.71 8.30
C ASN A 112 10.64 -2.75 9.18
N THR A 113 11.05 -4.03 9.07
CA THR A 113 10.38 -5.13 9.76
C THR A 113 11.28 -5.96 10.66
N HIS A 114 12.58 -5.65 10.73
CA HIS A 114 13.60 -6.44 11.42
C HIS A 114 13.68 -7.90 10.95
N LYS A 115 13.40 -8.13 9.65
CA LYS A 115 13.46 -9.43 9.00
C LYS A 115 14.28 -9.34 7.72
N THR A 116 14.92 -10.46 7.37
CA THR A 116 15.48 -10.63 6.02
C THR A 116 14.37 -10.77 4.99
N ILE A 117 14.68 -10.59 3.70
CA ILE A 117 13.72 -10.87 2.62
C ILE A 117 13.24 -12.33 2.69
N ALA A 118 14.14 -13.28 2.94
CA ALA A 118 13.78 -14.70 3.07
C ALA A 118 12.75 -14.93 4.18
N GLN A 119 12.97 -14.37 5.37
CA GLN A 119 12.02 -14.44 6.50
C GLN A 119 10.69 -13.74 6.19
N SER A 120 10.73 -12.65 5.43
CA SER A 120 9.51 -11.97 4.98
C SER A 120 8.69 -12.78 3.99
N VAL A 121 9.34 -13.55 3.11
CA VAL A 121 8.67 -14.49 2.20
C VAL A 121 7.93 -15.57 2.99
N GLU A 122 8.58 -16.17 4.01
CA GLU A 122 7.94 -17.16 4.89
C GLU A 122 6.73 -16.55 5.62
N THR A 123 6.91 -15.37 6.21
CA THR A 123 5.81 -14.64 6.88
C THR A 123 4.66 -14.34 5.93
N LEU A 124 4.94 -13.90 4.70
CA LEU A 124 3.93 -13.57 3.71
C LEU A 124 3.14 -14.81 3.29
N GLN A 125 3.79 -15.98 3.16
CA GLN A 125 3.10 -17.23 2.86
C GLN A 125 2.10 -17.62 3.97
N GLU A 126 2.47 -17.44 5.23
CA GLU A 126 1.55 -17.67 6.34
C GLU A 126 0.37 -16.68 6.31
N ILE A 127 0.63 -15.41 5.99
CA ILE A 127 -0.41 -14.37 5.84
C ILE A 127 -1.36 -14.70 4.69
N PHE A 128 -0.87 -15.18 3.55
CA PHE A 128 -1.74 -15.65 2.45
C PHE A 128 -2.68 -16.76 2.91
N ASN A 129 -2.15 -17.75 3.64
CA ASN A 129 -2.95 -18.86 4.14
C ASN A 129 -4.04 -18.39 5.13
N LEU A 130 -3.70 -17.46 6.04
CA LEU A 130 -4.65 -16.88 6.99
C LEU A 130 -5.75 -16.06 6.29
N ALA A 131 -5.37 -15.25 5.32
CA ALA A 131 -6.29 -14.42 4.56
C ALA A 131 -7.26 -15.29 3.73
N ASP A 132 -6.76 -16.30 3.03
CA ASP A 132 -7.59 -17.24 2.26
C ASP A 132 -8.58 -17.99 3.17
N ALA A 133 -8.14 -18.46 4.33
CA ALA A 133 -9.02 -19.14 5.31
C ALA A 133 -10.13 -18.22 5.85
N ALA A 134 -9.88 -16.90 5.89
CA ALA A 134 -10.84 -15.89 6.33
C ALA A 134 -11.63 -15.26 5.17
N ASN A 135 -11.47 -15.73 3.92
CA ASN A 135 -12.03 -15.13 2.70
C ASN A 135 -11.68 -13.65 2.52
N LYS A 136 -10.43 -13.29 2.85
CA LYS A 136 -9.85 -11.96 2.65
C LYS A 136 -8.74 -12.02 1.63
N GLU A 137 -8.33 -10.86 1.12
CA GLU A 137 -7.23 -10.78 0.16
C GLU A 137 -6.04 -10.02 0.72
N VAL A 138 -4.84 -10.33 0.20
CA VAL A 138 -3.62 -9.63 0.58
C VAL A 138 -3.20 -8.71 -0.55
N VAL A 139 -2.99 -7.43 -0.21
CA VAL A 139 -2.30 -6.46 -1.06
C VAL A 139 -0.83 -6.50 -0.68
N THR A 140 0.02 -7.04 -1.54
CA THR A 140 1.46 -7.07 -1.32
C THR A 140 2.08 -5.83 -1.95
N TYR A 141 2.60 -4.94 -1.13
CA TYR A 141 3.35 -3.76 -1.56
C TYR A 141 4.79 -4.14 -1.84
N ILE A 142 5.25 -4.00 -3.09
CA ILE A 142 6.65 -4.24 -3.46
C ILE A 142 7.44 -2.96 -3.19
N SER A 143 7.85 -2.78 -1.93
CA SER A 143 8.62 -1.62 -1.49
C SER A 143 10.00 -1.60 -2.14
N MET A 144 10.53 -0.40 -2.38
CA MET A 144 11.75 -0.15 -3.16
C MET A 144 11.64 -0.67 -4.61
N GLY A 145 10.42 -0.77 -5.13
CA GLY A 145 10.13 -1.25 -6.48
C GLY A 145 10.69 -0.37 -7.61
N PHE A 146 11.12 0.84 -7.29
CA PHE A 146 11.69 1.82 -8.23
C PHE A 146 13.09 2.29 -7.83
N GLY A 147 13.82 1.48 -7.08
CA GLY A 147 15.15 1.80 -6.59
C GLY A 147 15.22 1.99 -5.08
N ASN A 148 16.43 2.08 -4.56
CA ASN A 148 16.68 2.24 -3.14
C ASN A 148 17.90 3.15 -2.87
N PRO A 149 17.93 3.85 -1.71
CA PRO A 149 19.05 4.72 -1.35
C PRO A 149 20.18 4.00 -0.62
N TYR A 150 20.12 2.66 -0.49
CA TYR A 150 21.04 1.86 0.34
C TYR A 150 22.16 1.20 -0.46
N GLY A 151 22.12 1.28 -1.81
CA GLY A 151 23.07 0.61 -2.68
C GLY A 151 22.80 -0.89 -2.86
N ASP A 152 21.62 -1.38 -2.46
CA ASP A 152 21.20 -2.73 -2.80
C ASP A 152 21.00 -2.86 -4.31
N PRO A 153 21.27 -4.03 -4.91
CA PRO A 153 21.00 -4.25 -6.33
C PRO A 153 19.55 -3.95 -6.68
N TRP A 154 19.37 -3.20 -7.75
CA TRP A 154 18.07 -2.89 -8.29
C TRP A 154 18.16 -2.70 -9.81
N ASP A 155 17.26 -3.35 -10.50
CA ASP A 155 16.90 -3.13 -11.89
C ASP A 155 15.49 -3.64 -12.16
N VAL A 156 14.98 -3.46 -13.37
CA VAL A 156 13.62 -3.88 -13.76
C VAL A 156 13.46 -5.41 -13.79
N ASP A 157 14.54 -6.15 -14.03
CA ASP A 157 14.50 -7.62 -14.06
C ASP A 157 14.35 -8.18 -12.64
N ILE A 158 15.01 -7.59 -11.66
CA ILE A 158 14.83 -7.91 -10.22
C ILE A 158 13.37 -7.72 -9.80
N VAL A 159 12.73 -6.62 -10.21
CA VAL A 159 11.30 -6.39 -9.94
C VAL A 159 10.45 -7.47 -10.60
N GLY A 160 10.79 -7.85 -11.85
CA GLY A 160 10.13 -8.91 -12.59
C GLY A 160 10.26 -10.28 -11.92
N GLU A 161 11.45 -10.64 -11.46
CA GLU A 161 11.73 -11.89 -10.73
C GLU A 161 10.91 -11.99 -9.42
N TRP A 162 10.89 -10.91 -8.64
CA TRP A 162 10.10 -10.86 -7.42
C TRP A 162 8.59 -10.90 -7.70
N THR A 163 8.13 -10.22 -8.75
CA THR A 163 6.74 -10.32 -9.19
C THR A 163 6.37 -11.77 -9.54
N GLU A 164 7.23 -12.47 -10.28
CA GLU A 164 7.02 -13.87 -10.63
C GLU A 164 6.98 -14.78 -9.40
N LYS A 165 7.90 -14.58 -8.45
CA LYS A 165 7.95 -15.33 -7.21
C LYS A 165 6.70 -15.14 -6.36
N LEU A 166 6.28 -13.90 -6.17
CA LEU A 166 5.07 -13.56 -5.42
C LEU A 166 3.80 -14.10 -6.10
N ALA A 167 3.73 -14.03 -7.43
CA ALA A 167 2.65 -14.62 -8.21
C ALA A 167 2.54 -16.15 -8.01
N LYS A 168 3.67 -16.86 -8.02
CA LYS A 168 3.73 -18.31 -7.75
C LYS A 168 3.34 -18.66 -6.32
N MET A 169 3.53 -17.76 -5.37
CA MET A 169 3.08 -17.91 -3.98
C MET A 169 1.58 -17.69 -3.79
N GLY A 170 0.87 -17.18 -4.82
CA GLY A 170 -0.57 -16.95 -4.78
C GLY A 170 -0.99 -15.49 -4.60
N ALA A 171 -0.06 -14.53 -4.78
CA ALA A 171 -0.43 -13.12 -4.74
C ALA A 171 -1.47 -12.78 -5.82
N LYS A 172 -2.55 -12.12 -5.44
CA LYS A 172 -3.62 -11.66 -6.33
C LYS A 172 -3.51 -10.16 -6.64
N ILE A 173 -2.97 -9.38 -5.69
CA ILE A 173 -2.80 -7.93 -5.80
C ILE A 173 -1.35 -7.59 -5.46
N LEU A 174 -0.64 -6.97 -6.41
CA LEU A 174 0.73 -6.49 -6.25
C LEU A 174 0.78 -4.98 -6.49
N SER A 175 1.11 -4.20 -5.47
CA SER A 175 1.26 -2.75 -5.58
C SER A 175 2.74 -2.38 -5.67
N LEU A 176 3.18 -1.88 -6.85
CA LEU A 176 4.55 -1.40 -7.02
C LEU A 176 4.73 -0.09 -6.24
N SER A 177 5.69 -0.07 -5.32
CA SER A 177 5.83 1.04 -4.38
C SER A 177 7.13 1.82 -4.60
N ASP A 178 6.96 3.11 -4.91
CA ASP A 178 8.04 4.09 -4.98
C ASP A 178 8.30 4.69 -3.59
N THR A 179 8.86 3.87 -2.71
CA THR A 179 8.97 4.15 -1.27
C THR A 179 9.71 5.45 -0.94
N VAL A 180 10.63 5.87 -1.80
CA VAL A 180 11.48 7.07 -1.57
C VAL A 180 11.29 8.17 -2.63
N GLY A 181 10.31 8.01 -3.52
CA GLY A 181 9.99 8.99 -4.55
C GLY A 181 11.01 9.07 -5.72
N SER A 182 11.80 8.02 -5.92
CA SER A 182 12.88 7.98 -6.91
C SER A 182 12.43 7.59 -8.33
N SER A 183 11.20 7.13 -8.49
CA SER A 183 10.67 6.70 -9.79
C SER A 183 10.60 7.84 -10.80
N ASP A 184 10.79 7.51 -12.05
CA ASP A 184 10.57 8.37 -13.22
C ASP A 184 9.51 7.77 -14.15
N PRO A 185 8.91 8.57 -15.05
CA PRO A 185 7.85 8.11 -15.96
C PRO A 185 8.28 6.95 -16.88
N GLU A 186 9.54 6.90 -17.31
CA GLU A 186 10.05 5.85 -18.19
C GLU A 186 10.07 4.50 -17.49
N THR A 187 10.64 4.44 -16.30
CA THR A 187 10.71 3.23 -15.47
C THR A 187 9.31 2.77 -15.06
N ILE A 188 8.42 3.71 -14.68
CA ILE A 188 7.02 3.40 -14.35
C ILE A 188 6.33 2.76 -15.56
N SER A 189 6.41 3.39 -16.74
CA SER A 189 5.80 2.86 -17.96
C SER A 189 6.35 1.51 -18.33
N TYR A 190 7.67 1.32 -18.25
CA TYR A 190 8.31 0.06 -18.57
C TYR A 190 7.78 -1.08 -17.68
N LEU A 191 7.76 -0.90 -16.37
CA LEU A 191 7.33 -1.94 -15.45
C LEU A 191 5.87 -2.31 -15.66
N PHE A 192 4.94 -1.34 -15.68
CA PHE A 192 3.52 -1.64 -15.84
C PHE A 192 3.19 -2.23 -17.22
N ALA A 193 3.76 -1.69 -18.31
CA ALA A 193 3.52 -2.20 -19.66
C ALA A 193 4.01 -3.63 -19.87
N ASN A 194 5.05 -4.08 -19.14
CA ASN A 194 5.57 -5.44 -19.24
C ASN A 194 4.92 -6.40 -18.24
N LEU A 195 4.65 -5.97 -17.02
CA LEU A 195 4.14 -6.88 -15.97
C LEU A 195 2.64 -7.15 -16.13
N ILE A 196 1.83 -6.15 -16.43
CA ILE A 196 0.37 -6.33 -16.55
C ILE A 196 -0.02 -7.38 -17.59
N PRO A 197 0.49 -7.35 -18.83
CA PRO A 197 0.16 -8.37 -19.84
C PRO A 197 0.72 -9.77 -19.49
N LYS A 198 1.86 -9.81 -18.81
CA LYS A 198 2.51 -11.08 -18.43
C LYS A 198 1.76 -11.81 -17.32
N TYR A 199 1.06 -11.08 -16.45
CA TYR A 199 0.34 -11.64 -15.30
C TYR A 199 -1.13 -11.18 -15.28
N PRO A 200 -1.96 -11.66 -16.24
CA PRO A 200 -3.34 -11.18 -16.41
C PRO A 200 -4.29 -11.49 -15.24
N ASN A 201 -3.89 -12.39 -14.33
CA ASN A 201 -4.65 -12.77 -13.15
C ASN A 201 -4.23 -11.99 -11.90
N ILE A 202 -3.26 -11.07 -12.03
CA ILE A 202 -2.80 -10.20 -10.94
C ILE A 202 -3.34 -8.79 -11.17
N GLU A 203 -3.94 -8.22 -10.14
CA GLU A 203 -4.24 -6.80 -10.11
C GLU A 203 -2.98 -6.02 -9.71
N PHE A 204 -2.47 -5.20 -10.63
CA PHE A 204 -1.35 -4.33 -10.32
C PHE A 204 -1.84 -2.98 -9.81
N GLY A 205 -1.23 -2.51 -8.71
CA GLY A 205 -1.41 -1.19 -8.13
C GLY A 205 -0.15 -0.34 -8.21
N ALA A 206 -0.34 0.96 -8.10
CA ALA A 206 0.71 1.97 -8.05
C ALA A 206 0.63 2.72 -6.71
N HIS A 207 1.59 2.48 -5.82
CA HIS A 207 1.79 3.22 -4.59
C HIS A 207 3.03 4.11 -4.75
N LEU A 208 2.82 5.26 -5.39
CA LEU A 208 3.92 6.15 -5.78
C LEU A 208 4.03 7.31 -4.81
N HIS A 209 5.26 7.69 -4.50
CA HIS A 209 5.55 8.93 -3.80
C HIS A 209 6.01 10.01 -4.76
N THR A 210 5.73 11.26 -4.42
CA THR A 210 5.98 12.40 -5.30
C THR A 210 6.25 13.68 -4.53
N THR A 211 6.85 14.64 -5.22
CA THR A 211 6.81 16.05 -4.80
C THR A 211 5.53 16.72 -5.33
N PRO A 212 5.13 17.87 -4.78
CA PRO A 212 3.88 18.54 -5.17
C PRO A 212 3.74 18.88 -6.69
N THR A 213 4.83 18.87 -7.42
CA THR A 213 4.87 19.25 -8.85
C THR A 213 5.02 18.07 -9.82
N LYS A 214 5.43 16.89 -9.34
CA LYS A 214 5.75 15.72 -10.18
C LYS A 214 4.71 14.60 -10.18
N TRP A 215 3.61 14.76 -9.46
CA TRP A 215 2.58 13.74 -9.31
C TRP A 215 1.95 13.33 -10.65
N HIS A 216 1.65 14.30 -11.54
CA HIS A 216 0.91 14.08 -12.77
C HIS A 216 1.68 13.16 -13.74
N GLU A 217 2.96 13.42 -13.96
CA GLU A 217 3.78 12.65 -14.90
C GLU A 217 3.90 11.18 -14.48
N LYS A 218 4.01 10.91 -13.15
CA LYS A 218 4.08 9.56 -12.61
C LYS A 218 2.73 8.81 -12.73
N VAL A 219 1.63 9.48 -12.38
CA VAL A 219 0.29 8.90 -12.48
C VAL A 219 -0.08 8.63 -13.93
N ALA A 220 0.17 9.60 -14.84
CA ALA A 220 -0.07 9.44 -16.26
C ALA A 220 0.71 8.24 -16.84
N ALA A 221 2.01 8.12 -16.52
CA ALA A 221 2.84 7.02 -16.98
C ALA A 221 2.30 5.64 -16.54
N ALA A 222 1.86 5.49 -15.29
CA ALA A 222 1.27 4.26 -14.81
C ALA A 222 -0.10 3.98 -15.46
N TYR A 223 -0.97 5.00 -15.56
CA TYR A 223 -2.30 4.86 -16.13
C TYR A 223 -2.27 4.51 -17.62
N GLU A 224 -1.47 5.18 -18.41
CA GLU A 224 -1.28 4.94 -19.85
C GLU A 224 -0.68 3.55 -20.11
N SER A 225 0.13 3.05 -19.17
CA SER A 225 0.72 1.70 -19.22
C SER A 225 -0.21 0.60 -18.69
N GLY A 226 -1.48 0.92 -18.38
CA GLY A 226 -2.51 -0.05 -18.05
C GLY A 226 -2.81 -0.23 -16.56
N CYS A 227 -2.11 0.44 -15.65
CA CYS A 227 -2.46 0.42 -14.23
C CYS A 227 -3.84 1.03 -14.00
N ARG A 228 -4.64 0.38 -13.12
CA ARG A 228 -6.01 0.83 -12.80
C ARG A 228 -6.29 0.87 -11.29
N ARG A 229 -5.26 0.68 -10.46
CA ARG A 229 -5.34 0.81 -9.00
C ARG A 229 -4.27 1.80 -8.54
N PHE A 230 -4.67 2.88 -7.89
CA PHE A 230 -3.78 3.94 -7.44
C PHE A 230 -4.01 4.26 -5.98
N ASP A 231 -2.93 4.28 -5.22
CA ASP A 231 -2.93 4.72 -3.84
C ASP A 231 -2.60 6.22 -3.78
N GLY A 232 -3.29 6.92 -2.91
CA GLY A 232 -3.07 8.33 -2.66
C GLY A 232 -3.53 8.75 -1.28
N ALA A 233 -3.23 9.97 -0.91
CA ALA A 233 -3.78 10.59 0.29
C ALA A 233 -4.20 12.02 -0.05
N ILE A 234 -5.30 12.49 0.53
CA ILE A 234 -5.75 13.87 0.34
C ILE A 234 -4.61 14.83 0.67
N GLN A 235 -4.39 15.79 -0.23
CA GLN A 235 -3.29 16.77 -0.21
C GLN A 235 -1.88 16.17 -0.27
N GLY A 236 -1.74 14.87 -0.56
CA GLY A 236 -0.45 14.19 -0.60
C GLY A 236 0.22 14.01 0.77
N PHE A 237 -0.55 14.08 1.86
CA PHE A 237 0.00 13.89 3.20
C PHE A 237 0.56 12.49 3.41
N GLY A 238 1.56 12.37 4.30
CA GLY A 238 2.23 11.11 4.62
C GLY A 238 3.42 10.85 3.69
N GLY A 239 3.76 9.61 3.56
CA GLY A 239 4.95 9.14 2.84
C GLY A 239 5.95 8.47 3.77
N CYS A 240 7.02 7.94 3.20
CA CYS A 240 8.02 7.20 3.97
C CYS A 240 8.91 8.17 4.78
N PRO A 241 9.01 8.00 6.10
CA PRO A 241 9.92 8.82 6.92
C PRO A 241 11.41 8.58 6.57
N MET A 242 11.70 7.60 5.73
CA MET A 242 13.06 7.33 5.21
C MET A 242 13.33 7.99 3.85
N ALA A 243 12.37 8.74 3.27
CA ALA A 243 12.62 9.55 2.09
C ALA A 243 13.65 10.65 2.42
N LYS A 244 14.55 10.93 1.46
CA LYS A 244 15.60 11.96 1.66
C LYS A 244 15.08 13.39 1.53
N ASP A 245 13.96 13.56 0.86
CA ASP A 245 13.34 14.86 0.60
C ASP A 245 12.11 15.01 1.48
N ASP A 246 12.12 15.99 2.38
CA ASP A 246 11.02 16.31 3.29
C ASP A 246 9.72 16.71 2.55
N PHE A 247 9.81 17.03 1.26
CA PHE A 247 8.64 17.33 0.41
C PHE A 247 8.10 16.12 -0.33
N THR A 248 8.70 14.94 -0.20
CA THR A 248 8.20 13.71 -0.82
C THR A 248 7.07 13.12 0.03
N GLY A 249 5.88 13.09 -0.55
CA GLY A 249 4.66 12.56 0.08
C GLY A 249 3.89 11.62 -0.83
N ASN A 250 2.70 11.24 -0.40
CA ASN A 250 1.77 10.44 -1.19
C ASN A 250 1.31 11.18 -2.45
N MET A 251 0.72 10.47 -3.39
CA MET A 251 -0.02 11.08 -4.50
C MET A 251 -1.22 11.86 -3.96
N PRO A 252 -1.44 13.13 -4.39
CA PRO A 252 -2.56 13.91 -3.91
C PRO A 252 -3.86 13.41 -4.56
N THR A 253 -4.70 12.74 -3.79
CA THR A 253 -5.92 12.06 -4.27
C THR A 253 -6.85 13.00 -5.03
N GLU A 254 -7.10 14.19 -4.51
CA GLU A 254 -7.98 15.17 -5.16
C GLU A 254 -7.49 15.60 -6.53
N LYS A 255 -6.19 15.57 -6.76
CA LYS A 255 -5.60 15.91 -8.06
C LYS A 255 -5.65 14.72 -9.02
N MET A 256 -5.54 13.48 -8.52
CA MET A 256 -5.69 12.30 -9.37
C MET A 256 -7.11 12.14 -9.92
N LEU A 257 -8.11 12.75 -9.26
CA LEU A 257 -9.52 12.69 -9.65
C LEU A 257 -9.94 13.85 -10.58
N SER A 258 -9.08 14.83 -10.78
CA SER A 258 -9.34 16.00 -11.64
C SER A 258 -8.87 15.78 -13.07
#